data_a11d29adf8d95c4baa2248dafca31e9b
#
_entry.id   a11d29adf8d95c4baa2248dafca31e9b
#
_cell.length_a   1.000
_cell.length_b   1.000
_cell.length_c   1.000
_cell.angle_alpha   90.00
_cell.angle_beta   90.00
_cell.angle_gamma   90.00
#
_symmetry.space_group_name_H-M   'P 1'
#
loop_
_entity.id
_entity.type
_entity.pdbx_description
1 polymer ?
#
loop_
_entity_poly.entity_id
_entity_poly.type
_entity_poly.pdbx_seq_one_letter_code
_entity_poly.pdbx_strand_id
1 'polypeptide(L)'
;MLDRPSAAINDAWRTVGANLSRHSSLLLAVSGGPDSLAMLVGLAKLCEAGLLDATLSVQTIDHGLRPESAADAKMVGTVCGELGVKFQATKLGRKPFARNAQDWARTERYCALAKTAEDTQSVILTAHTADDQAETLLMRAARGTGSEGLAGIRTETFLQGARVFRPFLDWSRSDLHAVLDGTPWQPADDPSNQDESYTRVRFRRWLADAPMPDGARSVVDGLADTARIAGLENAALEHYALHFFQQVGGATHGFVDGRLALRAQPLAVQARFFRLSLSSVARSLGVPANDRALSFDLGRMVALARRIANESKGRWVGGGAVMDWQRDQDMERISAFGEAGRSGFPALDLGPGESARWDDRFEICNWTKHPLAIRAWQPGDPEPPLDRDGLSHAILASLPVAEHEGEVVATVGGPSQEDCRKAGMAFLGILPSELFT
;
A
#
# COMPACT_ATOMS: atom_id res chain seq x y z
N MET A 1 -21.69 4.00 45.54
CA MET A 1 -22.15 4.82 44.40
C MET A 1 -21.36 6.10 44.42
N LEU A 2 -20.25 6.17 43.73
CA LEU A 2 -19.40 7.35 43.67
C LEU A 2 -19.61 7.93 42.27
N ASP A 3 -20.38 9.01 42.21
CA ASP A 3 -20.48 9.91 41.06
C ASP A 3 -19.08 10.49 40.81
N ARG A 4 -18.27 9.81 40.01
CA ARG A 4 -17.10 10.42 39.41
C ARG A 4 -17.53 11.07 38.09
N PRO A 5 -17.29 12.38 37.90
CA PRO A 5 -17.52 12.97 36.57
C PRO A 5 -16.68 12.19 35.58
N SER A 6 -17.35 11.45 34.69
CA SER A 6 -16.70 10.86 33.53
C SER A 6 -16.00 12.02 32.82
N ALA A 7 -14.69 11.90 32.55
CA ALA A 7 -13.97 12.86 31.73
C ALA A 7 -14.81 13.06 30.47
N ALA A 8 -15.39 14.26 30.34
CA ALA A 8 -16.44 14.53 29.37
C ALA A 8 -15.88 14.28 27.97
N ILE A 9 -16.57 13.48 27.18
CA ILE A 9 -16.32 13.37 25.75
C ILE A 9 -16.49 14.76 25.17
N ASN A 10 -15.36 15.36 24.78
CA ASN A 10 -15.34 16.69 24.20
C ASN A 10 -15.73 16.65 22.72
N ASP A 11 -15.88 17.82 22.10
CA ASP A 11 -16.29 17.92 20.70
C ASP A 11 -15.31 17.27 19.73
N ALA A 12 -14.01 17.18 20.09
CA ALA A 12 -13.00 16.49 19.31
C ALA A 12 -13.30 14.97 19.24
N TRP A 13 -13.63 14.33 20.36
CA TRP A 13 -14.04 12.94 20.38
C TRP A 13 -15.35 12.70 19.62
N ARG A 14 -16.33 13.64 19.69
CA ARG A 14 -17.57 13.58 18.90
C ARG A 14 -17.27 13.59 17.41
N THR A 15 -16.32 14.40 16.97
CA THR A 15 -15.86 14.43 15.58
C THR A 15 -15.23 13.12 15.15
N VAL A 16 -14.40 12.49 16.00
CA VAL A 16 -13.86 11.15 15.76
C VAL A 16 -15.00 10.11 15.61
N GLY A 17 -15.98 10.12 16.51
CA GLY A 17 -17.15 9.24 16.43
C GLY A 17 -17.90 9.40 15.10
N ALA A 18 -18.20 10.63 14.71
CA ALA A 18 -18.88 10.95 13.45
C ALA A 18 -18.09 10.44 12.21
N ASN A 19 -16.76 10.60 12.21
CA ASN A 19 -15.91 10.11 11.12
C ASN A 19 -15.85 8.58 11.04
N LEU A 20 -16.02 7.88 12.18
CA LEU A 20 -15.98 6.43 12.25
C LEU A 20 -17.35 5.77 12.04
N SER A 21 -18.46 6.49 12.17
CA SER A 21 -19.84 5.96 12.08
C SER A 21 -20.20 5.36 10.71
N ARG A 22 -19.35 5.59 9.69
CA ARG A 22 -19.46 4.90 8.39
C ARG A 22 -19.01 3.42 8.42
N HIS A 23 -18.43 2.97 9.53
CA HIS A 23 -17.90 1.63 9.70
C HIS A 23 -18.68 0.91 10.81
N SER A 24 -19.29 -0.21 10.49
CA SER A 24 -20.06 -1.01 11.45
C SER A 24 -19.19 -1.87 12.37
N SER A 25 -17.93 -2.13 11.97
CA SER A 25 -17.00 -2.97 12.76
C SER A 25 -15.59 -2.37 12.73
N LEU A 26 -14.99 -2.24 13.91
CA LEU A 26 -13.66 -1.62 14.12
C LEU A 26 -12.78 -2.58 14.92
N LEU A 27 -11.60 -2.87 14.39
CA LEU A 27 -10.55 -3.65 15.05
C LEU A 27 -9.46 -2.72 15.58
N LEU A 28 -9.36 -2.58 16.88
CA LEU A 28 -8.38 -1.73 17.54
C LEU A 28 -7.08 -2.51 17.75
N ALA A 29 -5.98 -2.01 17.21
CA ALA A 29 -4.64 -2.54 17.47
C ALA A 29 -4.10 -1.93 18.76
N VAL A 30 -4.23 -2.64 19.88
CA VAL A 30 -3.87 -2.15 21.22
C VAL A 30 -2.64 -2.91 21.73
N SER A 31 -1.55 -2.17 22.00
CA SER A 31 -0.30 -2.74 22.53
C SER A 31 -0.18 -2.68 24.05
N GLY A 32 -1.11 -1.97 24.73
CA GLY A 32 -1.01 -1.66 26.16
C GLY A 32 -0.34 -0.33 26.47
N GLY A 33 0.38 0.26 25.54
CA GLY A 33 0.97 1.59 25.73
C GLY A 33 -0.09 2.71 25.78
N PRO A 34 0.28 3.91 26.27
CA PRO A 34 -0.68 4.97 26.59
C PRO A 34 -1.56 5.40 25.41
N ASP A 35 -0.97 5.61 24.21
CA ASP A 35 -1.72 6.03 23.03
C ASP A 35 -2.81 5.02 22.66
N SER A 36 -2.46 3.74 22.61
CA SER A 36 -3.39 2.68 22.22
C SER A 36 -4.45 2.38 23.30
N LEU A 37 -4.10 2.52 24.57
CA LEU A 37 -5.04 2.39 25.66
C LEU A 37 -6.03 3.55 25.67
N ALA A 38 -5.58 4.77 25.46
CA ALA A 38 -6.42 5.97 25.33
C ALA A 38 -7.42 5.83 24.17
N MET A 39 -6.97 5.34 23.01
CA MET A 39 -7.85 5.03 21.88
C MET A 39 -8.96 4.04 22.29
N LEU A 40 -8.61 2.94 22.95
CA LEU A 40 -9.59 1.94 23.40
C LEU A 40 -10.62 2.57 24.33
N VAL A 41 -10.18 3.26 25.37
CA VAL A 41 -11.05 3.86 26.37
C VAL A 41 -11.96 4.92 25.76
N GLY A 42 -11.42 5.80 24.94
CA GLY A 42 -12.19 6.87 24.30
C GLY A 42 -13.26 6.35 23.34
N LEU A 43 -12.93 5.35 22.52
CA LEU A 43 -13.89 4.76 21.59
C LEU A 43 -14.97 3.94 22.32
N ALA A 44 -14.62 3.23 23.38
CA ALA A 44 -15.61 2.54 24.21
C ALA A 44 -16.59 3.53 24.87
N LYS A 45 -16.10 4.66 25.41
CA LYS A 45 -16.96 5.73 25.94
C LYS A 45 -17.86 6.36 24.87
N LEU A 46 -17.39 6.49 23.61
CA LEU A 46 -18.24 6.97 22.50
C LEU A 46 -19.38 5.99 22.20
N CYS A 47 -19.09 4.68 22.19
CA CYS A 47 -20.13 3.66 22.01
C CYS A 47 -21.14 3.67 23.17
N GLU A 48 -20.67 3.74 24.42
CA GLU A 48 -21.51 3.82 25.62
C GLU A 48 -22.43 5.05 25.59
N ALA A 49 -21.91 6.19 25.12
CA ALA A 49 -22.68 7.42 24.96
C ALA A 49 -23.61 7.46 23.75
N GLY A 50 -23.65 6.40 22.91
CA GLY A 50 -24.42 6.36 21.67
C GLY A 50 -23.93 7.33 20.57
N LEU A 51 -22.68 7.78 20.68
CA LEU A 51 -22.04 8.70 19.74
C LEU A 51 -21.22 7.98 18.64
N LEU A 52 -21.06 6.68 18.76
CA LEU A 52 -20.44 5.79 17.78
C LEU A 52 -21.25 4.48 17.74
N ASP A 53 -21.89 4.23 16.60
CA ASP A 53 -22.63 2.99 16.35
C ASP A 53 -21.72 2.02 15.58
N ALA A 54 -20.82 1.37 16.30
CA ALA A 54 -19.90 0.38 15.75
C ALA A 54 -19.56 -0.72 16.75
N THR A 55 -19.38 -1.93 16.27
CA THR A 55 -18.86 -3.03 17.08
C THR A 55 -17.36 -2.88 17.23
N LEU A 56 -16.89 -2.75 18.48
CA LEU A 56 -15.48 -2.70 18.80
C LEU A 56 -14.93 -4.09 19.10
N SER A 57 -13.75 -4.37 18.57
CA SER A 57 -12.92 -5.51 18.95
C SER A 57 -11.47 -5.07 19.11
N VAL A 58 -10.74 -5.74 20.00
CA VAL A 58 -9.34 -5.43 20.29
C VAL A 58 -8.47 -6.63 19.96
N GLN A 59 -7.36 -6.37 19.28
CA GLN A 59 -6.29 -7.34 19.11
C GLN A 59 -4.97 -6.79 19.63
N THR A 60 -4.38 -7.53 20.56
CA THR A 60 -3.01 -7.30 21.05
C THR A 60 -2.07 -8.32 20.40
N ILE A 61 -0.96 -7.82 19.87
CA ILE A 61 0.06 -8.69 19.27
C ILE A 61 1.24 -8.81 20.22
N ASP A 62 1.42 -10.01 20.77
CA ASP A 62 2.60 -10.36 21.55
C ASP A 62 3.73 -10.82 20.61
N HIS A 63 4.73 -9.96 20.48
CA HIS A 63 5.90 -10.26 19.63
C HIS A 63 6.87 -11.27 20.26
N GLY A 64 6.67 -11.64 21.54
CA GLY A 64 7.56 -12.55 22.26
C GLY A 64 9.00 -12.04 22.41
N LEU A 65 9.22 -10.75 22.22
CA LEU A 65 10.56 -10.13 22.30
C LEU A 65 10.93 -9.78 23.75
N ARG A 66 9.93 -9.67 24.62
CA ARG A 66 10.10 -9.35 26.05
C ARG A 66 9.24 -10.27 26.91
N PRO A 67 9.71 -10.64 28.13
CA PRO A 67 8.91 -11.42 29.07
C PRO A 67 7.61 -10.71 29.48
N GLU A 68 7.64 -9.37 29.56
CA GLU A 68 6.56 -8.51 30.03
C GLU A 68 5.41 -8.41 29.04
N SER A 69 5.63 -8.69 27.75
CA SER A 69 4.61 -8.54 26.71
C SER A 69 3.33 -9.38 26.95
N ALA A 70 3.49 -10.52 27.63
CA ALA A 70 2.35 -11.34 28.07
C ALA A 70 1.54 -10.67 29.20
N ALA A 71 2.21 -9.94 30.10
CA ALA A 71 1.56 -9.18 31.16
C ALA A 71 0.80 -7.97 30.58
N ASP A 72 1.39 -7.29 29.61
CA ASP A 72 0.76 -6.18 28.87
C ASP A 72 -0.53 -6.66 28.18
N ALA A 73 -0.47 -7.78 27.47
CA ALA A 73 -1.64 -8.38 26.83
C ALA A 73 -2.74 -8.76 27.84
N LYS A 74 -2.36 -9.29 29.00
CA LYS A 74 -3.32 -9.61 30.08
C LYS A 74 -3.96 -8.35 30.65
N MET A 75 -3.21 -7.29 30.86
CA MET A 75 -3.72 -5.99 31.31
C MET A 75 -4.76 -5.45 30.30
N VAL A 76 -4.43 -5.42 29.01
CA VAL A 76 -5.39 -5.00 27.98
C VAL A 76 -6.64 -5.85 27.99
N GLY A 77 -6.52 -7.18 28.16
CA GLY A 77 -7.65 -8.09 28.27
C GLY A 77 -8.57 -7.77 29.47
N THR A 78 -7.96 -7.39 30.61
CA THR A 78 -8.74 -6.96 31.79
C THR A 78 -9.53 -5.68 31.49
N VAL A 79 -8.88 -4.67 30.89
CA VAL A 79 -9.56 -3.42 30.51
C VAL A 79 -10.70 -3.68 29.50
N CYS A 80 -10.47 -4.53 28.52
CA CYS A 80 -11.51 -4.92 27.55
C CYS A 80 -12.70 -5.59 28.24
N GLY A 81 -12.45 -6.48 29.22
CA GLY A 81 -13.50 -7.13 30.00
C GLY A 81 -14.34 -6.14 30.79
N GLU A 82 -13.73 -5.13 31.44
CA GLU A 82 -14.41 -4.07 32.17
C GLU A 82 -15.21 -3.13 31.24
N LEU A 83 -14.73 -2.90 30.01
CA LEU A 83 -15.40 -2.08 29.00
C LEU A 83 -16.41 -2.86 28.13
N GLY A 84 -16.55 -4.16 28.29
CA GLY A 84 -17.43 -4.99 27.48
C GLY A 84 -17.00 -5.14 26.02
N VAL A 85 -15.71 -4.93 25.71
CA VAL A 85 -15.15 -4.99 24.37
C VAL A 85 -14.54 -6.38 24.12
N LYS A 86 -14.78 -6.97 22.94
CA LYS A 86 -14.16 -8.25 22.56
C LYS A 86 -12.64 -8.12 22.50
N PHE A 87 -11.93 -9.11 23.06
CA PHE A 87 -10.47 -9.13 23.13
C PHE A 87 -9.87 -10.40 22.54
N GLN A 88 -8.78 -10.22 21.81
CA GLN A 88 -7.95 -11.32 21.31
C GLN A 88 -6.47 -10.96 21.49
N ALA A 89 -5.69 -11.88 22.06
CA ALA A 89 -4.24 -11.82 22.06
C ALA A 89 -3.68 -12.80 21.02
N THR A 90 -2.78 -12.34 20.17
CA THR A 90 -2.10 -13.17 19.17
C THR A 90 -0.61 -13.16 19.46
N LYS A 91 -0.04 -14.34 19.72
CA LYS A 91 1.40 -14.49 19.89
C LYS A 91 2.06 -14.79 18.56
N LEU A 92 3.07 -13.99 18.18
CA LEU A 92 3.85 -14.23 16.98
C LEU A 92 4.78 -15.41 17.16
N GLY A 93 5.00 -16.14 16.07
CA GLY A 93 5.99 -17.23 16.03
C GLY A 93 7.41 -16.73 16.26
N ARG A 94 8.33 -17.68 16.51
CA ARG A 94 9.75 -17.38 16.72
C ARG A 94 10.35 -16.74 15.47
N LYS A 95 11.05 -15.62 15.65
CA LYS A 95 11.77 -14.92 14.60
C LYS A 95 12.79 -15.84 13.94
N PRO A 96 12.83 -15.96 12.60
CA PRO A 96 13.99 -16.48 11.90
C PRO A 96 15.19 -15.54 12.16
N PHE A 97 16.40 -16.09 12.20
CA PHE A 97 17.65 -15.33 12.37
C PHE A 97 17.84 -14.34 11.20
N ALA A 98 17.32 -13.14 11.32
CA ALA A 98 17.40 -12.12 10.28
C ALA A 98 17.80 -10.75 10.86
N ARG A 99 18.58 -9.99 10.08
CA ARG A 99 19.16 -8.68 10.45
C ARG A 99 18.14 -7.59 10.82
N ASN A 100 16.85 -7.72 10.46
CA ASN A 100 15.81 -6.69 10.64
C ASN A 100 14.65 -7.15 11.52
N ALA A 101 14.90 -7.29 12.85
CA ALA A 101 13.89 -7.72 13.83
C ALA A 101 12.63 -6.86 13.84
N GLN A 102 12.78 -5.54 13.75
CA GLN A 102 11.67 -4.60 13.84
C GLN A 102 10.79 -4.63 12.60
N ASP A 103 11.39 -4.70 11.40
CA ASP A 103 10.62 -4.77 10.15
C ASP A 103 9.84 -6.08 10.06
N TRP A 104 10.47 -7.21 10.48
CA TRP A 104 9.78 -8.48 10.58
C TRP A 104 8.60 -8.41 11.56
N ALA A 105 8.82 -7.93 12.79
CA ALA A 105 7.78 -7.83 13.81
C ALA A 105 6.63 -6.90 13.35
N ARG A 106 6.96 -5.83 12.63
CA ARG A 106 5.97 -4.93 12.03
C ARG A 106 5.15 -5.65 10.95
N THR A 107 5.79 -6.37 10.04
CA THR A 107 5.12 -7.12 8.98
C THR A 107 4.18 -8.17 9.56
N GLU A 108 4.68 -9.03 10.46
CA GLU A 108 3.89 -10.08 11.09
C GLU A 108 2.70 -9.51 11.89
N ARG A 109 2.91 -8.38 12.58
CA ARG A 109 1.82 -7.69 13.27
C ARG A 109 0.69 -7.33 12.31
N TYR A 110 1.01 -6.71 11.16
CA TYR A 110 -0.02 -6.34 10.21
C TYR A 110 -0.61 -7.54 9.47
N CYS A 111 0.12 -8.62 9.24
CA CYS A 111 -0.44 -9.87 8.75
C CYS A 111 -1.49 -10.46 9.71
N ALA A 112 -1.17 -10.50 11.02
CA ALA A 112 -2.11 -11.00 12.02
C ALA A 112 -3.35 -10.12 12.17
N LEU A 113 -3.18 -8.79 12.18
CA LEU A 113 -4.27 -7.83 12.21
C LEU A 113 -5.15 -7.92 10.96
N ALA A 114 -4.54 -8.02 9.77
CA ALA A 114 -5.25 -8.11 8.50
C ALA A 114 -6.13 -9.36 8.43
N LYS A 115 -5.60 -10.51 8.87
CA LYS A 115 -6.39 -11.74 8.92
C LYS A 115 -7.63 -11.59 9.82
N THR A 116 -7.46 -11.03 11.03
CA THR A 116 -8.60 -10.80 11.93
C THR A 116 -9.58 -9.78 11.36
N ALA A 117 -9.08 -8.72 10.70
CA ALA A 117 -9.92 -7.71 10.07
C ALA A 117 -10.75 -8.29 8.91
N GLU A 118 -10.16 -9.19 8.12
CA GLU A 118 -10.87 -9.92 7.06
C GLU A 118 -11.96 -10.82 7.63
N ASP A 119 -11.63 -11.65 8.64
CA ASP A 119 -12.58 -12.56 9.29
C ASP A 119 -13.78 -11.82 9.92
N THR A 120 -13.57 -10.58 10.40
CA THR A 120 -14.59 -9.75 11.07
C THR A 120 -15.14 -8.62 10.20
N GLN A 121 -14.70 -8.51 8.97
CA GLN A 121 -15.02 -7.39 8.05
C GLN A 121 -14.82 -6.01 8.69
N SER A 122 -13.71 -5.85 9.42
CA SER A 122 -13.43 -4.67 10.24
C SER A 122 -12.38 -3.76 9.57
N VAL A 123 -12.45 -2.47 9.90
CA VAL A 123 -11.34 -1.53 9.64
C VAL A 123 -10.40 -1.54 10.84
N ILE A 124 -9.09 -1.67 10.58
CA ILE A 124 -8.07 -1.62 11.63
C ILE A 124 -7.84 -0.18 12.06
N LEU A 125 -7.92 0.09 13.36
CA LEU A 125 -7.56 1.38 13.94
C LEU A 125 -6.22 1.32 14.66
N THR A 126 -5.41 2.37 14.50
CA THR A 126 -4.16 2.55 15.25
C THR A 126 -4.06 3.97 15.82
N ALA A 127 -3.48 4.10 17.01
CA ALA A 127 -3.45 5.32 17.80
C ALA A 127 -2.24 6.24 17.49
N HIS A 128 -1.91 6.43 16.21
CA HIS A 128 -0.86 7.37 15.84
C HIS A 128 -1.34 8.80 15.99
N THR A 129 -0.47 9.67 16.52
CA THR A 129 -0.74 11.07 16.86
C THR A 129 0.07 12.07 16.01
N ALA A 130 -0.13 13.36 16.21
CA ALA A 130 0.66 14.43 15.62
C ALA A 130 2.14 14.32 16.02
N ASP A 131 2.43 13.85 17.25
CA ASP A 131 3.79 13.58 17.70
C ASP A 131 4.46 12.51 16.83
N ASP A 132 3.74 11.44 16.48
CA ASP A 132 4.25 10.40 15.58
C ASP A 132 4.48 10.93 14.15
N GLN A 133 3.64 11.89 13.71
CA GLN A 133 3.84 12.58 12.43
C GLN A 133 5.15 13.37 12.46
N ALA A 134 5.36 14.19 13.49
CA ALA A 134 6.55 15.01 13.64
C ALA A 134 7.83 14.15 13.70
N GLU A 135 7.83 13.09 14.53
CA GLU A 135 8.91 12.12 14.62
C GLU A 135 9.23 11.51 13.25
N THR A 136 8.18 11.07 12.53
CA THR A 136 8.32 10.41 11.22
C THR A 136 8.85 11.38 10.16
N LEU A 137 8.36 12.60 10.13
CA LEU A 137 8.81 13.63 9.19
C LEU A 137 10.29 13.93 9.40
N LEU A 138 10.73 14.15 10.63
CA LEU A 138 12.15 14.40 10.97
C LEU A 138 13.04 13.21 10.58
N MET A 139 12.61 11.98 10.89
CA MET A 139 13.35 10.77 10.52
C MET A 139 13.52 10.64 9.01
N ARG A 140 12.50 10.98 8.23
CA ARG A 140 12.53 10.91 6.76
C ARG A 140 13.35 12.06 6.18
N ALA A 141 13.18 13.29 6.69
CA ALA A 141 13.96 14.46 6.28
C ALA A 141 15.47 14.24 6.50
N ALA A 142 15.85 13.68 7.66
CA ALA A 142 17.25 13.35 7.96
C ALA A 142 17.87 12.30 7.03
N ARG A 143 17.06 11.47 6.36
CA ARG A 143 17.52 10.47 5.38
C ARG A 143 17.53 11.02 3.94
N GLY A 144 17.10 12.25 3.74
CA GLY A 144 16.93 12.83 2.42
C GLY A 144 15.69 12.25 1.72
N THR A 145 14.54 12.84 1.94
CA THR A 145 13.29 12.42 1.32
C THR A 145 12.72 13.49 0.41
N GLY A 146 11.95 13.08 -0.60
CA GLY A 146 11.13 13.97 -1.41
C GLY A 146 9.79 14.30 -0.73
N SER A 147 8.91 15.01 -1.46
CA SER A 147 7.58 15.41 -0.98
C SER A 147 6.73 14.25 -0.48
N GLU A 148 6.84 13.07 -1.08
CA GLU A 148 6.14 11.86 -0.66
C GLU A 148 6.53 11.41 0.74
N GLY A 149 7.81 11.47 1.08
CA GLY A 149 8.26 11.15 2.43
C GLY A 149 7.92 12.23 3.45
N LEU A 150 7.89 13.50 3.03
CA LEU A 150 7.45 14.60 3.88
C LEU A 150 5.94 14.53 4.21
N ALA A 151 5.14 13.82 3.42
CA ALA A 151 3.74 13.52 3.72
C ALA A 151 3.53 12.68 4.99
N GLY A 152 4.59 12.24 5.64
CA GLY A 152 4.52 11.55 6.92
C GLY A 152 3.72 10.25 6.89
N ILE A 153 2.94 10.03 7.94
CA ILE A 153 2.03 8.89 8.09
C ILE A 153 0.71 9.26 7.42
N ARG A 154 0.18 8.39 6.57
CA ARG A 154 -1.13 8.60 5.92
C ARG A 154 -2.25 8.30 6.92
N THR A 155 -3.32 9.10 6.91
CA THR A 155 -4.53 8.87 7.73
C THR A 155 -5.13 7.52 7.42
N GLU A 156 -5.14 7.14 6.16
CA GLU A 156 -5.64 5.85 5.70
C GLU A 156 -4.60 5.17 4.80
N THR A 157 -4.48 3.85 4.91
CA THR A 157 -3.62 3.04 4.05
C THR A 157 -4.10 1.59 4.03
N PHE A 158 -3.72 0.85 3.00
CA PHE A 158 -3.89 -0.60 2.96
C PHE A 158 -2.57 -1.27 3.34
N LEU A 159 -2.61 -2.16 4.32
CA LEU A 159 -1.46 -2.95 4.76
C LEU A 159 -1.87 -4.42 4.79
N GLN A 160 -1.13 -5.26 4.08
CA GLN A 160 -1.43 -6.70 3.95
C GLN A 160 -2.88 -6.97 3.48
N GLY A 161 -3.40 -6.12 2.59
CA GLY A 161 -4.77 -6.22 2.08
C GLY A 161 -5.86 -5.63 2.98
N ALA A 162 -5.56 -5.30 4.24
CA ALA A 162 -6.52 -4.70 5.16
C ALA A 162 -6.43 -3.17 5.21
N ARG A 163 -7.58 -2.54 5.38
CA ARG A 163 -7.70 -1.09 5.56
C ARG A 163 -7.28 -0.69 6.97
N VAL A 164 -6.31 0.21 7.07
CA VAL A 164 -5.81 0.76 8.34
C VAL A 164 -6.12 2.25 8.38
N PHE A 165 -6.84 2.68 9.42
CA PHE A 165 -7.22 4.08 9.63
C PHE A 165 -6.61 4.62 10.93
N ARG A 166 -6.23 5.90 10.95
CA ARG A 166 -5.53 6.60 12.05
C ARG A 166 -6.26 7.88 12.40
N PRO A 167 -7.26 7.80 13.27
CA PRO A 167 -8.15 8.93 13.54
C PRO A 167 -7.54 10.06 14.37
N PHE A 168 -6.35 9.85 14.96
CA PHE A 168 -5.74 10.78 15.91
C PHE A 168 -4.47 11.46 15.38
N LEU A 169 -4.22 11.42 14.05
CA LEU A 169 -3.01 12.03 13.47
C LEU A 169 -2.93 13.55 13.62
N ASP A 170 -4.06 14.22 13.86
CA ASP A 170 -4.13 15.65 14.11
C ASP A 170 -4.19 15.99 15.62
N TRP A 171 -4.14 14.96 16.48
CA TRP A 171 -4.18 15.14 17.94
C TRP A 171 -2.78 15.09 18.53
N SER A 172 -2.52 15.97 19.53
CA SER A 172 -1.34 15.79 20.36
C SER A 172 -1.48 14.52 21.21
N ARG A 173 -0.36 13.95 21.59
CA ARG A 173 -0.33 12.79 22.50
C ARG A 173 -0.99 13.14 23.84
N SER A 174 -0.81 14.37 24.36
CA SER A 174 -1.44 14.84 25.58
C SER A 174 -2.96 14.92 25.47
N ASP A 175 -3.50 15.40 24.34
CA ASP A 175 -4.96 15.46 24.13
C ASP A 175 -5.57 14.06 24.07
N LEU A 176 -4.88 13.12 23.43
CA LEU A 176 -5.34 11.74 23.38
C LEU A 176 -5.32 11.09 24.77
N HIS A 177 -4.24 11.29 25.53
CA HIS A 177 -4.09 10.70 26.87
C HIS A 177 -5.07 11.26 27.91
N ALA A 178 -5.54 12.51 27.76
CA ALA A 178 -6.47 13.14 28.70
C ALA A 178 -7.74 12.28 28.96
N VAL A 179 -8.14 11.40 28.05
CA VAL A 179 -9.28 10.49 28.25
C VAL A 179 -9.03 9.44 29.34
N LEU A 180 -7.75 9.19 29.68
CA LEU A 180 -7.36 8.25 30.74
C LEU A 180 -7.41 8.90 32.13
N ASP A 181 -7.47 10.24 32.22
CA ASP A 181 -7.49 10.95 33.50
C ASP A 181 -8.69 10.52 34.33
N GLY A 182 -8.42 10.18 35.60
CA GLY A 182 -9.42 9.70 36.53
C GLY A 182 -9.93 8.28 36.27
N THR A 183 -9.38 7.55 35.29
CA THR A 183 -9.67 6.11 35.10
C THR A 183 -8.75 5.28 36.02
N PRO A 184 -9.16 4.04 36.35
CA PRO A 184 -8.32 3.13 37.14
C PRO A 184 -7.19 2.48 36.33
N TRP A 185 -7.22 2.60 35.02
CA TRP A 185 -6.33 1.87 34.12
C TRP A 185 -5.01 2.60 33.94
N GLN A 186 -3.93 1.88 34.14
CA GLN A 186 -2.56 2.39 33.96
C GLN A 186 -1.95 1.77 32.69
N PRO A 187 -1.41 2.59 31.77
CA PRO A 187 -0.69 2.09 30.60
C PRO A 187 0.54 1.28 31.00
N ALA A 188 0.90 0.31 30.18
CA ALA A 188 2.17 -0.40 30.31
C ALA A 188 3.35 0.56 30.09
N ASP A 189 4.36 0.51 30.96
CA ASP A 189 5.61 1.22 30.78
C ASP A 189 6.60 0.31 30.01
N ASP A 190 6.97 0.71 28.80
CA ASP A 190 7.93 0.00 27.97
C ASP A 190 9.30 0.68 28.07
N PRO A 191 10.30 0.07 28.73
CA PRO A 191 11.64 0.62 28.85
C PRO A 191 12.31 0.97 27.51
N SER A 192 11.91 0.29 26.41
CA SER A 192 12.43 0.61 25.08
C SER A 192 12.02 1.98 24.57
N ASN A 193 10.98 2.60 25.16
CA ASN A 193 10.57 3.99 24.85
C ASN A 193 11.59 5.02 25.33
N GLN A 194 12.51 4.63 26.20
CA GLN A 194 13.57 5.49 26.75
C GLN A 194 14.96 5.18 26.16
N ASP A 195 15.10 4.13 25.35
CA ASP A 195 16.37 3.73 24.77
C ASP A 195 16.80 4.63 23.60
N GLU A 196 17.79 5.48 23.85
CA GLU A 196 18.37 6.42 22.86
C GLU A 196 19.13 5.76 21.70
N SER A 197 19.39 4.45 21.76
CA SER A 197 19.92 3.73 20.60
C SER A 197 18.96 3.82 19.40
N TYR A 198 17.67 3.99 19.67
CA TYR A 198 16.65 4.19 18.64
C TYR A 198 16.57 5.64 18.18
N THR A 199 16.73 5.88 16.88
CA THR A 199 16.65 7.20 16.26
C THR A 199 15.33 7.93 16.59
N ARG A 200 14.22 7.18 16.71
CA ARG A 200 12.90 7.73 17.03
C ARG A 200 12.86 8.32 18.45
N VAL A 201 13.46 7.66 19.43
CA VAL A 201 13.55 8.14 20.81
C VAL A 201 14.36 9.43 20.89
N ARG A 202 15.45 9.52 20.12
CA ARG A 202 16.26 10.75 20.05
C ARG A 202 15.48 11.94 19.48
N PHE A 203 14.72 11.73 18.40
CA PHE A 203 13.88 12.81 17.86
C PHE A 203 12.74 13.19 18.79
N ARG A 204 12.14 12.24 19.51
CA ARG A 204 11.11 12.51 20.52
C ARG A 204 11.65 13.43 21.62
N ARG A 205 12.83 13.14 22.15
CA ARG A 205 13.47 14.02 23.16
C ARG A 205 13.78 15.39 22.58
N TRP A 206 14.37 15.43 21.40
CA TRP A 206 14.65 16.70 20.74
C TRP A 206 13.38 17.56 20.55
N LEU A 207 12.27 16.94 20.16
CA LEU A 207 10.98 17.65 20.03
C LEU A 207 10.43 18.15 21.37
N ALA A 208 10.59 17.38 22.45
CA ALA A 208 10.17 17.78 23.80
C ALA A 208 10.96 18.99 24.32
N ASP A 209 12.25 19.08 23.97
CA ASP A 209 13.16 20.15 24.40
C ASP A 209 13.26 21.31 23.38
N ALA A 210 12.55 21.20 22.23
CA ALA A 210 12.64 22.19 21.17
C ALA A 210 12.13 23.57 21.63
N PRO A 211 12.92 24.64 21.44
CA PRO A 211 12.49 25.98 21.82
C PRO A 211 11.28 26.40 20.99
N MET A 212 10.28 26.98 21.64
CA MET A 212 9.11 27.57 21.00
C MET A 212 9.45 28.91 20.40
N PRO A 213 9.29 29.15 19.09
CA PRO A 213 9.36 30.48 18.52
C PRO A 213 8.18 31.34 19.02
N ASP A 214 8.43 32.64 19.25
CA ASP A 214 7.38 33.56 19.66
C ASP A 214 6.18 33.54 18.71
N GLY A 215 4.98 33.33 19.26
CA GLY A 215 3.73 33.31 18.50
C GLY A 215 3.48 32.03 17.68
N ALA A 216 4.35 31.02 17.78
CA ALA A 216 4.16 29.75 17.12
C ALA A 216 3.32 28.80 17.99
N ARG A 217 2.58 27.88 17.31
CA ARG A 217 2.10 26.67 17.94
C ARG A 217 3.31 25.80 18.35
N SER A 218 3.07 24.62 18.92
CA SER A 218 4.17 23.71 19.22
C SER A 218 4.94 23.33 17.93
N VAL A 219 6.23 23.02 18.05
CA VAL A 219 7.04 22.52 16.92
C VAL A 219 6.41 21.25 16.33
N VAL A 220 5.80 20.41 17.18
CA VAL A 220 5.06 19.21 16.78
C VAL A 220 3.92 19.57 15.85
N ASP A 221 3.08 20.54 16.20
CA ASP A 221 1.94 20.96 15.38
C ASP A 221 2.40 21.50 14.02
N GLY A 222 3.46 22.33 14.00
CA GLY A 222 4.03 22.86 12.76
C GLY A 222 4.54 21.75 11.82
N LEU A 223 5.20 20.74 12.37
CA LEU A 223 5.68 19.58 11.61
C LEU A 223 4.54 18.68 11.15
N ALA A 224 3.54 18.44 11.99
CA ALA A 224 2.35 17.66 11.62
C ALA A 224 1.55 18.36 10.51
N ASP A 225 1.35 19.68 10.60
CA ASP A 225 0.72 20.46 9.53
C ASP A 225 1.51 20.41 8.23
N THR A 226 2.83 20.48 8.29
CA THR A 226 3.70 20.33 7.11
C THR A 226 3.50 18.97 6.46
N ALA A 227 3.47 17.90 7.26
CA ALA A 227 3.23 16.54 6.75
C ALA A 227 1.83 16.43 6.10
N ARG A 228 0.81 17.01 6.73
CA ARG A 228 -0.56 17.02 6.22
C ARG A 228 -0.68 17.73 4.87
N ILE A 229 -0.09 18.95 4.77
CA ILE A 229 -0.09 19.72 3.52
C ILE A 229 0.64 18.96 2.41
N ALA A 230 1.85 18.45 2.69
CA ALA A 230 2.61 17.64 1.75
C ALA A 230 1.82 16.40 1.31
N GLY A 231 1.03 15.81 2.21
CA GLY A 231 0.14 14.69 1.93
C GLY A 231 -0.96 15.05 0.92
N LEU A 232 -1.61 16.20 1.09
CA LEU A 232 -2.64 16.70 0.17
C LEU A 232 -2.07 17.01 -1.22
N GLU A 233 -0.92 17.68 -1.28
CA GLU A 233 -0.23 17.98 -2.55
C GLU A 233 0.18 16.71 -3.29
N ASN A 234 0.71 15.71 -2.57
CA ASN A 234 1.04 14.41 -3.15
C ASN A 234 -0.20 13.67 -3.68
N ALA A 235 -1.30 13.68 -2.92
CA ALA A 235 -2.55 13.05 -3.36
C ALA A 235 -3.08 13.69 -4.65
N ALA A 236 -3.01 15.03 -4.76
CA ALA A 236 -3.40 15.75 -5.97
C ALA A 236 -2.51 15.38 -7.17
N LEU A 237 -1.19 15.30 -6.97
CA LEU A 237 -0.25 14.89 -8.02
C LEU A 237 -0.42 13.43 -8.42
N GLU A 238 -0.70 12.53 -7.48
CA GLU A 238 -0.98 11.12 -7.74
C GLU A 238 -2.29 10.98 -8.55
N HIS A 239 -3.34 11.68 -8.13
CA HIS A 239 -4.61 11.69 -8.86
C HIS A 239 -4.45 12.19 -10.30
N TYR A 240 -3.74 13.31 -10.48
CA TYR A 240 -3.46 13.85 -11.80
C TYR A 240 -2.63 12.87 -12.66
N ALA A 241 -1.59 12.28 -12.08
CA ALA A 241 -0.75 11.31 -12.80
C ALA A 241 -1.53 10.04 -13.18
N LEU A 242 -2.42 9.57 -12.32
CA LEU A 242 -3.29 8.42 -12.61
C LEU A 242 -4.28 8.74 -13.74
N HIS A 243 -4.94 9.90 -13.67
CA HIS A 243 -5.84 10.34 -14.72
C HIS A 243 -5.12 10.47 -16.06
N PHE A 244 -3.96 11.10 -16.08
CA PHE A 244 -3.11 11.19 -17.26
C PHE A 244 -2.69 9.80 -17.79
N PHE A 245 -2.30 8.88 -16.90
CA PHE A 245 -1.96 7.51 -17.25
C PHE A 245 -3.12 6.78 -17.93
N GLN A 246 -4.33 6.96 -17.44
CA GLN A 246 -5.54 6.39 -18.04
C GLN A 246 -5.85 6.99 -19.43
N GLN A 247 -5.66 8.31 -19.61
CA GLN A 247 -5.92 9.00 -20.88
C GLN A 247 -4.95 8.61 -22.01
N VAL A 248 -3.66 8.41 -21.69
CA VAL A 248 -2.68 8.03 -22.72
C VAL A 248 -2.66 6.53 -23.02
N GLY A 249 -3.67 5.79 -22.55
CA GLY A 249 -3.82 4.36 -22.81
C GLY A 249 -2.88 3.49 -21.98
N GLY A 250 -2.63 3.90 -20.72
CA GLY A 250 -1.83 3.14 -19.78
C GLY A 250 -2.30 1.69 -19.65
N ALA A 251 -1.37 0.76 -19.59
CA ALA A 251 -1.50 -0.67 -19.22
C ALA A 251 -2.63 -1.47 -19.91
N THR A 252 -2.87 -1.25 -21.19
CA THR A 252 -3.93 -2.02 -21.87
C THR A 252 -3.54 -3.43 -22.26
N HIS A 253 -2.24 -3.78 -22.29
CA HIS A 253 -1.78 -5.11 -22.74
C HIS A 253 -0.59 -5.63 -21.93
N GLY A 254 -0.51 -5.25 -20.63
CA GLY A 254 0.65 -5.59 -19.80
C GLY A 254 1.92 -4.85 -20.21
N PHE A 255 1.78 -3.84 -21.02
CA PHE A 255 2.82 -2.85 -21.37
C PHE A 255 2.20 -1.45 -21.46
N VAL A 256 3.02 -0.44 -21.34
CA VAL A 256 2.65 0.98 -21.51
C VAL A 256 3.42 1.53 -22.69
N ASP A 257 2.73 2.19 -23.60
CA ASP A 257 3.32 2.93 -24.71
C ASP A 257 2.92 4.41 -24.55
N GLY A 258 3.91 5.26 -24.24
CA GLY A 258 3.71 6.69 -24.02
C GLY A 258 4.26 7.49 -25.20
N ARG A 259 3.47 8.44 -25.71
CA ARG A 259 3.88 9.35 -26.78
C ARG A 259 4.15 10.77 -26.23
N LEU A 260 4.57 11.67 -27.09
CA LEU A 260 4.92 13.10 -26.88
C LEU A 260 4.19 13.87 -25.77
N ALA A 261 2.91 13.52 -25.45
CA ALA A 261 2.15 14.15 -24.38
C ALA A 261 2.81 14.06 -22.99
N LEU A 262 3.62 13.02 -22.74
CA LEU A 262 4.27 12.83 -21.46
C LEU A 262 5.37 13.88 -21.20
N ARG A 263 6.11 14.29 -22.22
CA ARG A 263 7.16 15.30 -22.07
C ARG A 263 6.65 16.69 -21.72
N ALA A 264 5.44 17.02 -22.14
CA ALA A 264 4.78 18.26 -21.78
C ALA A 264 4.38 18.32 -20.30
N GLN A 265 4.39 17.17 -19.61
CA GLN A 265 4.03 17.10 -18.20
C GLN A 265 5.17 17.54 -17.29
N PRO A 266 4.88 18.14 -16.13
CA PRO A 266 5.87 18.42 -15.11
C PRO A 266 6.64 17.15 -14.69
N LEU A 267 7.92 17.28 -14.36
CA LEU A 267 8.80 16.17 -13.98
C LEU A 267 8.23 15.30 -12.86
N ALA A 268 7.53 15.92 -11.90
CA ALA A 268 6.87 15.21 -10.80
C ALA A 268 5.72 14.29 -11.29
N VAL A 269 5.03 14.67 -12.37
CA VAL A 269 3.98 13.88 -13.00
C VAL A 269 4.59 12.76 -13.82
N GLN A 270 5.63 13.06 -14.62
CA GLN A 270 6.36 12.04 -15.38
C GLN A 270 6.89 10.92 -14.47
N ALA A 271 7.51 11.28 -13.34
CA ALA A 271 8.04 10.30 -12.39
C ALA A 271 6.93 9.39 -11.82
N ARG A 272 5.76 9.94 -11.51
CA ARG A 272 4.61 9.16 -11.04
C ARG A 272 4.01 8.29 -12.13
N PHE A 273 3.97 8.79 -13.35
CA PHE A 273 3.56 8.00 -14.52
C PHE A 273 4.47 6.78 -14.71
N PHE A 274 5.80 6.95 -14.63
CA PHE A 274 6.74 5.83 -14.73
C PHE A 274 6.57 4.84 -13.58
N ARG A 275 6.34 5.34 -12.37
CA ARG A 275 6.04 4.49 -11.20
C ARG A 275 4.77 3.66 -11.43
N LEU A 276 3.69 4.27 -11.90
CA LEU A 276 2.44 3.59 -12.21
C LEU A 276 2.65 2.53 -13.28
N SER A 277 3.33 2.89 -14.39
CA SER A 277 3.63 1.99 -15.50
C SER A 277 4.41 0.75 -15.04
N LEU A 278 5.54 0.97 -14.37
CA LEU A 278 6.42 -0.12 -13.91
C LEU A 278 5.78 -0.94 -12.80
N SER A 279 5.06 -0.29 -11.85
CA SER A 279 4.36 -0.99 -10.78
C SER A 279 3.21 -1.84 -11.30
N SER A 280 2.49 -1.37 -12.32
CA SER A 280 1.43 -2.14 -12.97
C SER A 280 2.00 -3.40 -13.60
N VAL A 281 3.07 -3.27 -14.39
CA VAL A 281 3.76 -4.41 -15.01
C VAL A 281 4.31 -5.37 -13.95
N ALA A 282 5.03 -4.88 -12.94
CA ALA A 282 5.63 -5.72 -11.92
C ALA A 282 4.58 -6.42 -11.03
N ARG A 283 3.44 -5.77 -10.76
CA ARG A 283 2.32 -6.36 -10.03
C ARG A 283 1.76 -7.55 -10.80
N SER A 284 1.59 -7.41 -12.10
CA SER A 284 1.12 -8.48 -12.97
C SER A 284 2.07 -9.68 -13.01
N LEU A 285 3.34 -9.49 -12.64
CA LEU A 285 4.35 -10.54 -12.51
C LEU A 285 4.45 -11.12 -11.08
N GLY A 286 3.49 -10.83 -10.21
CA GLY A 286 3.51 -11.33 -8.83
C GLY A 286 4.61 -10.75 -7.93
N VAL A 287 5.30 -9.67 -8.38
CA VAL A 287 6.37 -9.06 -7.57
C VAL A 287 5.79 -8.49 -6.27
N PRO A 288 6.32 -8.85 -5.09
CA PRO A 288 5.81 -8.40 -3.82
C PRO A 288 5.77 -6.86 -3.69
N ALA A 289 4.77 -6.34 -2.99
CA ALA A 289 4.58 -4.89 -2.84
C ALA A 289 5.81 -4.17 -2.25
N ASN A 290 6.50 -4.80 -1.29
CA ASN A 290 7.70 -4.23 -0.68
C ASN A 290 8.85 -4.10 -1.68
N ASP A 291 9.05 -5.10 -2.53
CA ASP A 291 10.10 -5.09 -3.55
C ASP A 291 9.81 -4.05 -4.63
N ARG A 292 8.53 -3.91 -5.01
CA ARG A 292 8.08 -2.85 -5.93
C ARG A 292 8.31 -1.46 -5.34
N ALA A 293 7.96 -1.25 -4.06
CA ALA A 293 8.13 0.03 -3.39
C ALA A 293 9.61 0.46 -3.32
N LEU A 294 10.52 -0.49 -3.08
CA LEU A 294 11.95 -0.24 -3.07
C LEU A 294 12.51 0.02 -4.48
N SER A 295 12.00 -0.69 -5.49
CA SER A 295 12.46 -0.57 -6.88
C SER A 295 11.96 0.70 -7.55
N PHE A 296 10.71 1.12 -7.26
CA PHE A 296 10.02 2.24 -7.92
C PHE A 296 9.80 3.43 -7.00
N ASP A 297 10.71 3.67 -6.04
CA ASP A 297 10.62 4.88 -5.22
C ASP A 297 10.67 6.16 -6.09
N LEU A 298 10.02 7.23 -5.62
CA LEU A 298 9.84 8.43 -6.42
C LEU A 298 11.18 9.10 -6.81
N GLY A 299 12.20 9.00 -5.96
CA GLY A 299 13.52 9.56 -6.26
C GLY A 299 14.18 8.87 -7.46
N ARG A 300 14.10 7.54 -7.53
CA ARG A 300 14.56 6.76 -8.70
C ARG A 300 13.76 7.07 -9.95
N MET A 301 12.43 7.25 -9.81
CA MET A 301 11.59 7.62 -10.95
C MET A 301 11.86 9.04 -11.46
N VAL A 302 12.18 9.97 -10.59
CA VAL A 302 12.66 11.32 -11.00
C VAL A 302 14.00 11.24 -11.73
N ALA A 303 14.93 10.41 -11.26
CA ALA A 303 16.20 10.18 -11.94
C ALA A 303 15.97 9.55 -13.32
N LEU A 304 15.07 8.57 -13.42
CA LEU A 304 14.67 7.95 -14.69
C LEU A 304 14.05 8.98 -15.66
N ALA A 305 13.13 9.81 -15.18
CA ALA A 305 12.49 10.85 -15.98
C ALA A 305 13.51 11.85 -16.54
N ARG A 306 14.48 12.27 -15.73
CA ARG A 306 15.60 13.14 -16.18
C ARG A 306 16.48 12.43 -17.23
N ARG A 307 16.73 11.14 -17.03
CA ARG A 307 17.51 10.36 -17.98
C ARG A 307 16.80 10.25 -19.33
N ILE A 308 15.51 9.91 -19.34
CA ILE A 308 14.68 9.86 -20.56
C ILE A 308 14.62 11.22 -21.25
N ALA A 309 14.55 12.32 -20.50
CA ALA A 309 14.57 13.67 -21.08
C ALA A 309 15.87 14.00 -21.82
N ASN A 310 17.02 13.48 -21.36
CA ASN A 310 18.35 13.82 -21.87
C ASN A 310 18.91 12.82 -22.89
N GLU A 311 18.46 11.57 -22.88
CA GLU A 311 18.93 10.50 -23.76
C GLU A 311 17.92 10.24 -24.88
N SER A 312 18.39 10.07 -26.10
CA SER A 312 17.55 9.74 -27.27
C SER A 312 17.10 8.26 -27.25
N LYS A 313 17.86 7.38 -26.60
CA LYS A 313 17.57 5.96 -26.50
C LYS A 313 18.15 5.40 -25.20
N GLY A 314 17.43 4.49 -24.57
CA GLY A 314 17.95 3.81 -23.39
C GLY A 314 17.03 2.72 -22.87
N ARG A 315 17.51 2.06 -21.81
CA ARG A 315 16.82 1.00 -21.09
C ARG A 315 17.03 1.16 -19.59
N TRP A 316 15.98 0.93 -18.84
CA TRP A 316 15.99 0.78 -17.39
C TRP A 316 15.37 -0.56 -17.01
N VAL A 317 15.95 -1.26 -16.02
CA VAL A 317 15.49 -2.56 -15.54
C VAL A 317 15.47 -2.55 -14.03
N GLY A 318 14.40 -3.05 -13.43
CA GLY A 318 14.28 -3.21 -11.98
C GLY A 318 12.89 -3.68 -11.56
N GLY A 319 12.84 -4.36 -10.41
CA GLY A 319 11.58 -4.82 -9.82
C GLY A 319 10.74 -5.72 -10.72
N GLY A 320 11.37 -6.51 -11.60
CA GLY A 320 10.69 -7.40 -12.54
C GLY A 320 10.11 -6.69 -13.77
N ALA A 321 10.37 -5.39 -13.93
CA ALA A 321 9.89 -4.62 -15.08
C ALA A 321 11.04 -3.95 -15.84
N VAL A 322 10.81 -3.72 -17.12
CA VAL A 322 11.72 -3.03 -18.02
C VAL A 322 11.02 -1.78 -18.57
N MET A 323 11.77 -0.70 -18.70
CA MET A 323 11.33 0.48 -19.43
C MET A 323 12.37 0.82 -20.50
N ASP A 324 11.94 0.79 -21.76
CA ASP A 324 12.72 1.20 -22.92
C ASP A 324 12.22 2.53 -23.46
N TRP A 325 13.12 3.37 -23.96
CA TRP A 325 12.74 4.58 -24.69
C TRP A 325 13.60 4.77 -25.92
N GLN A 326 12.99 5.33 -26.95
CA GLN A 326 13.65 5.72 -28.19
C GLN A 326 12.99 6.98 -28.73
N ARG A 327 13.82 7.91 -29.21
CA ARG A 327 13.41 9.17 -29.83
C ARG A 327 14.10 9.31 -31.16
N ASP A 328 13.31 9.52 -32.19
CA ASP A 328 13.72 9.92 -33.54
C ASP A 328 13.18 11.32 -33.84
N GLN A 329 13.43 11.86 -35.01
CA GLN A 329 13.01 13.22 -35.40
C GLN A 329 11.47 13.38 -35.34
N ASP A 330 10.71 12.32 -35.61
CA ASP A 330 9.27 12.35 -35.75
C ASP A 330 8.51 11.54 -34.69
N MET A 331 9.19 10.76 -33.85
CA MET A 331 8.55 9.87 -32.89
C MET A 331 9.35 9.73 -31.58
N GLU A 332 8.63 9.83 -30.48
CA GLU A 332 9.12 9.43 -29.16
C GLU A 332 8.29 8.26 -28.66
N ARG A 333 8.94 7.14 -28.34
CA ARG A 333 8.31 5.95 -27.78
C ARG A 333 8.92 5.64 -26.42
N ILE A 334 8.06 5.42 -25.45
CA ILE A 334 8.42 4.94 -24.11
C ILE A 334 7.55 3.71 -23.84
N SER A 335 8.18 2.58 -23.59
CA SER A 335 7.49 1.29 -23.39
C SER A 335 7.90 0.66 -22.08
N ALA A 336 6.93 0.23 -21.26
CA ALA A 336 7.16 -0.55 -20.06
C ALA A 336 6.55 -1.95 -20.23
N PHE A 337 7.32 -3.00 -19.90
CA PHE A 337 6.92 -4.41 -20.07
C PHE A 337 7.61 -5.30 -19.04
N GLY A 338 7.15 -6.56 -18.93
CA GLY A 338 7.71 -7.53 -18.00
C GLY A 338 9.12 -7.97 -18.37
N GLU A 339 9.98 -8.11 -17.37
CA GLU A 339 11.29 -8.74 -17.52
C GLU A 339 11.11 -10.27 -17.53
N ALA A 340 11.54 -10.94 -18.59
CA ALA A 340 11.46 -12.40 -18.71
C ALA A 340 12.31 -13.15 -17.66
N GLY A 341 13.17 -12.45 -16.93
CA GLY A 341 14.08 -13.04 -15.96
C GLY A 341 15.04 -14.08 -16.60
N ARG A 342 15.69 -14.89 -15.76
CA ARG A 342 16.58 -15.96 -16.21
C ARG A 342 15.87 -17.21 -16.69
N SER A 343 14.63 -17.43 -16.23
CA SER A 343 13.78 -18.61 -16.54
C SER A 343 12.80 -18.36 -17.67
N GLY A 344 12.73 -17.15 -18.24
CA GLY A 344 11.74 -16.80 -19.25
C GLY A 344 10.33 -16.65 -18.67
N PHE A 345 9.33 -16.49 -19.54
CA PHE A 345 7.92 -16.49 -19.17
C PHE A 345 7.40 -17.93 -19.00
N PRO A 346 6.38 -18.16 -18.13
CA PRO A 346 5.83 -19.49 -17.92
C PRO A 346 5.22 -20.06 -19.19
N ALA A 347 5.29 -21.37 -19.34
CA ALA A 347 4.48 -22.11 -20.29
C ALA A 347 3.46 -22.96 -19.51
N LEU A 348 2.25 -23.13 -20.05
CA LEU A 348 1.22 -23.97 -19.45
C LEU A 348 0.37 -24.64 -20.54
N ASP A 349 -0.19 -25.80 -20.21
CA ASP A 349 -1.12 -26.51 -21.06
C ASP A 349 -2.55 -26.35 -20.53
N LEU A 350 -3.51 -26.09 -21.43
CA LEU A 350 -4.92 -25.92 -21.12
C LEU A 350 -5.76 -26.91 -21.89
N GLY A 351 -6.47 -27.77 -21.17
CA GLY A 351 -7.48 -28.68 -21.77
C GLY A 351 -8.70 -27.93 -22.29
N PRO A 352 -9.53 -28.56 -23.11
CA PRO A 352 -10.81 -28.02 -23.58
C PRO A 352 -11.72 -27.62 -22.41
N GLY A 353 -12.24 -26.39 -22.42
CA GLY A 353 -13.11 -25.84 -21.39
C GLY A 353 -12.37 -25.29 -20.16
N GLU A 354 -11.07 -25.40 -20.10
CA GLU A 354 -10.26 -24.88 -18.99
C GLU A 354 -9.94 -23.40 -19.16
N SER A 355 -9.68 -22.73 -18.03
CA SER A 355 -9.22 -21.37 -17.95
C SER A 355 -8.07 -21.25 -16.97
N ALA A 356 -7.09 -20.40 -17.26
CA ALA A 356 -5.98 -20.11 -16.37
C ALA A 356 -5.52 -18.66 -16.49
N ARG A 357 -4.75 -18.20 -15.49
CA ARG A 357 -3.98 -16.97 -15.58
C ARG A 357 -2.58 -17.28 -16.09
N TRP A 358 -2.15 -16.55 -17.10
CA TRP A 358 -0.78 -16.61 -17.58
C TRP A 358 -0.04 -15.36 -17.10
N ASP A 359 1.04 -15.60 -16.38
CA ASP A 359 1.91 -14.52 -15.90
C ASP A 359 1.13 -13.44 -15.08
N ASP A 360 0.04 -13.86 -14.39
CA ASP A 360 -0.89 -13.01 -13.64
C ASP A 360 -1.49 -11.78 -14.37
N ARG A 361 -1.07 -11.54 -15.62
CA ARG A 361 -1.53 -10.43 -16.48
C ARG A 361 -2.68 -10.79 -17.39
N PHE A 362 -2.75 -12.02 -17.80
CA PHE A 362 -3.67 -12.46 -18.86
C PHE A 362 -4.58 -13.56 -18.35
N GLU A 363 -5.86 -13.45 -18.67
CA GLU A 363 -6.82 -14.52 -18.54
C GLU A 363 -6.89 -15.27 -19.87
N ILE A 364 -6.71 -16.58 -19.81
CA ILE A 364 -6.75 -17.45 -20.98
C ILE A 364 -7.87 -18.45 -20.80
N CYS A 365 -8.77 -18.52 -21.77
CA CYS A 365 -9.87 -19.47 -21.78
C CYS A 365 -9.78 -20.32 -23.05
N ASN A 366 -9.76 -21.63 -22.88
CA ASN A 366 -9.77 -22.59 -24.00
C ASN A 366 -11.20 -23.12 -24.23
N TRP A 367 -11.94 -22.49 -25.12
CA TRP A 367 -13.26 -23.01 -25.56
C TRP A 367 -13.19 -23.83 -26.84
N THR A 368 -12.00 -24.16 -27.33
CA THR A 368 -11.80 -25.08 -28.43
C THR A 368 -12.07 -26.55 -28.01
N LYS A 369 -12.10 -27.45 -28.96
CA LYS A 369 -12.22 -28.89 -28.68
C LYS A 369 -10.88 -29.59 -28.47
N HIS A 370 -9.79 -28.84 -28.53
CA HIS A 370 -8.41 -29.36 -28.52
C HIS A 370 -7.62 -28.76 -27.33
N PRO A 371 -6.64 -29.49 -26.82
CA PRO A 371 -5.71 -28.91 -25.83
C PRO A 371 -4.85 -27.82 -26.49
N LEU A 372 -4.51 -26.80 -25.73
CA LEU A 372 -3.67 -25.67 -26.15
C LEU A 372 -2.42 -25.57 -25.28
N ALA A 373 -1.27 -25.34 -25.91
CA ALA A 373 -0.06 -24.93 -25.23
C ALA A 373 -0.02 -23.38 -25.21
N ILE A 374 0.19 -22.81 -24.04
CA ILE A 374 0.33 -21.37 -23.86
C ILE A 374 1.78 -21.04 -23.57
N ARG A 375 2.37 -20.19 -24.36
CA ARG A 375 3.77 -19.74 -24.24
C ARG A 375 3.91 -18.27 -24.60
N ALA A 376 5.08 -17.70 -24.32
CA ALA A 376 5.41 -16.37 -24.80
C ALA A 376 5.57 -16.36 -26.33
N TRP A 377 5.24 -15.22 -26.93
CA TRP A 377 5.44 -14.95 -28.35
C TRP A 377 6.93 -15.12 -28.73
N GLN A 378 7.19 -15.63 -29.93
CA GLN A 378 8.52 -15.84 -30.48
C GLN A 378 8.63 -15.22 -31.88
N PRO A 379 9.85 -14.81 -32.33
CA PRO A 379 10.05 -14.35 -33.69
C PRO A 379 9.56 -15.41 -34.72
N GLY A 380 8.66 -14.97 -35.58
CA GLY A 380 7.98 -15.83 -36.57
C GLY A 380 6.52 -16.14 -36.24
N ASP A 381 6.08 -15.95 -34.98
CA ASP A 381 4.67 -16.01 -34.64
C ASP A 381 3.88 -14.85 -35.29
N PRO A 382 2.58 -15.02 -35.56
CA PRO A 382 1.73 -13.91 -35.98
C PRO A 382 1.78 -12.75 -34.98
N GLU A 383 1.89 -11.53 -35.49
CA GLU A 383 1.80 -10.34 -34.64
C GLU A 383 0.38 -10.19 -34.08
N PRO A 384 0.23 -9.87 -32.78
CA PRO A 384 -1.07 -9.62 -32.20
C PRO A 384 -1.75 -8.44 -32.93
N PRO A 385 -3.08 -8.48 -33.17
CA PRO A 385 -3.83 -7.40 -33.81
C PRO A 385 -4.07 -6.24 -32.84
N LEU A 386 -2.98 -5.69 -32.34
CA LEU A 386 -2.99 -4.55 -31.44
C LEU A 386 -2.86 -3.28 -32.31
N ASP A 387 -3.75 -2.33 -32.13
CA ASP A 387 -3.84 -1.09 -32.93
C ASP A 387 -2.66 -0.14 -32.66
N ARG A 388 -1.42 -0.60 -32.94
CA ARG A 388 -0.19 0.17 -32.71
C ARG A 388 0.90 -0.25 -33.68
N ASP A 389 1.30 0.67 -34.54
CA ASP A 389 2.41 0.51 -35.47
C ASP A 389 3.68 0.00 -34.79
N GLY A 390 4.05 -1.24 -35.10
CA GLY A 390 5.35 -1.83 -34.79
C GLY A 390 5.67 -1.97 -33.31
N LEU A 391 5.05 -2.91 -32.59
CA LEU A 391 5.51 -3.30 -31.25
C LEU A 391 6.94 -3.83 -31.32
N SER A 392 7.79 -3.44 -30.36
CA SER A 392 9.15 -4.00 -30.29
C SER A 392 9.10 -5.50 -30.01
N HIS A 393 10.06 -6.27 -30.55
CA HIS A 393 10.17 -7.70 -30.24
C HIS A 393 10.21 -8.01 -28.75
N ALA A 394 10.76 -7.10 -27.93
CA ALA A 394 10.80 -7.27 -26.48
C ALA A 394 9.40 -7.18 -25.84
N ILE A 395 8.50 -6.34 -26.37
CA ILE A 395 7.10 -6.27 -25.93
C ILE A 395 6.37 -7.51 -26.39
N LEU A 396 6.48 -7.88 -27.67
CA LEU A 396 5.86 -9.08 -28.22
C LEU A 396 6.27 -10.32 -27.43
N ALA A 397 7.55 -10.51 -27.12
CA ALA A 397 8.05 -11.59 -26.29
C ALA A 397 7.54 -11.60 -24.85
N SER A 398 6.86 -10.55 -24.40
CA SER A 398 6.17 -10.49 -23.11
C SER A 398 4.68 -10.81 -23.17
N LEU A 399 4.14 -11.18 -24.34
CA LEU A 399 2.73 -11.48 -24.57
C LEU A 399 2.52 -12.98 -24.75
N PRO A 400 1.38 -13.54 -24.27
CA PRO A 400 1.08 -14.95 -24.52
C PRO A 400 0.58 -15.20 -25.93
N VAL A 401 0.85 -16.40 -26.42
CA VAL A 401 0.21 -16.98 -27.59
C VAL A 401 -0.35 -18.36 -27.23
N ALA A 402 -1.46 -18.75 -27.83
CA ALA A 402 -2.02 -20.08 -27.73
C ALA A 402 -1.66 -20.90 -28.99
N GLU A 403 -1.09 -22.06 -28.79
CA GLU A 403 -0.61 -22.97 -29.85
C GLU A 403 -1.32 -24.30 -29.81
N HIS A 404 -1.63 -24.85 -30.98
CA HIS A 404 -2.12 -26.22 -31.15
C HIS A 404 -1.33 -26.89 -32.27
N GLU A 405 -0.73 -28.06 -31.99
CA GLU A 405 0.07 -28.83 -32.93
C GLU A 405 1.15 -28.05 -33.69
N GLY A 406 1.78 -27.06 -33.02
CA GLY A 406 2.83 -26.22 -33.58
C GLY A 406 2.33 -24.99 -34.34
N GLU A 407 1.03 -24.75 -34.42
CA GLU A 407 0.44 -23.58 -35.05
C GLU A 407 -0.15 -22.62 -34.00
N VAL A 408 0.13 -21.33 -34.08
CA VAL A 408 -0.47 -20.31 -33.23
C VAL A 408 -1.92 -20.08 -33.66
N VAL A 409 -2.85 -20.40 -32.78
CA VAL A 409 -4.30 -20.33 -33.01
C VAL A 409 -4.95 -19.09 -32.39
N ALA A 410 -4.30 -18.45 -31.44
CA ALA A 410 -4.77 -17.20 -30.84
C ALA A 410 -3.62 -16.36 -30.28
N THR A 411 -3.82 -15.03 -30.32
CA THR A 411 -2.92 -14.01 -29.74
C THR A 411 -3.73 -12.99 -28.93
N VAL A 412 -3.06 -12.21 -28.11
CA VAL A 412 -3.70 -11.09 -27.37
C VAL A 412 -4.28 -10.06 -28.35
N GLY A 413 -5.45 -9.47 -28.01
CA GLY A 413 -6.11 -8.46 -28.84
C GLY A 413 -7.02 -9.01 -29.94
N GLY A 414 -7.28 -10.32 -29.94
CA GLY A 414 -8.28 -10.97 -30.80
C GLY A 414 -9.73 -10.60 -30.46
N PRO A 415 -10.73 -11.38 -30.96
CA PRO A 415 -12.15 -11.12 -30.71
C PRO A 415 -12.51 -11.06 -29.22
N SER A 416 -13.67 -10.49 -28.90
CA SER A 416 -14.15 -10.39 -27.53
C SER A 416 -14.30 -11.75 -26.85
N GLN A 417 -14.30 -11.80 -25.53
CA GLN A 417 -14.50 -13.02 -24.76
C GLN A 417 -15.80 -13.72 -25.12
N GLU A 418 -16.88 -12.95 -25.31
CA GLU A 418 -18.19 -13.49 -25.67
C GLU A 418 -18.22 -14.07 -27.10
N ASP A 419 -17.54 -13.40 -28.03
CA ASP A 419 -17.45 -13.89 -29.42
C ASP A 419 -16.59 -15.17 -29.51
N CYS A 420 -15.46 -15.20 -28.82
CA CYS A 420 -14.62 -16.41 -28.74
C CYS A 420 -15.39 -17.58 -28.13
N ARG A 421 -16.16 -17.36 -27.06
CA ARG A 421 -16.98 -18.39 -26.41
C ARG A 421 -18.06 -18.93 -27.35
N LYS A 422 -18.77 -18.05 -28.08
CA LYS A 422 -19.79 -18.43 -29.05
C LYS A 422 -19.22 -19.25 -30.23
N ALA A 423 -18.02 -18.85 -30.67
CA ALA A 423 -17.34 -19.50 -31.79
C ALA A 423 -16.54 -20.75 -31.40
N GLY A 424 -16.42 -21.07 -30.12
CA GLY A 424 -15.58 -22.20 -29.64
C GLY A 424 -14.09 -21.97 -29.91
N MET A 425 -13.61 -20.73 -29.73
CA MET A 425 -12.25 -20.30 -29.98
C MET A 425 -11.48 -20.10 -28.66
N ALA A 426 -10.16 -20.00 -28.72
CA ALA A 426 -9.35 -19.57 -27.59
C ALA A 426 -9.48 -18.05 -27.38
N PHE A 427 -9.56 -17.64 -26.13
CA PHE A 427 -9.54 -16.24 -25.72
C PHE A 427 -8.30 -15.95 -24.89
N LEU A 428 -7.56 -14.92 -25.28
CA LEU A 428 -6.43 -14.39 -24.54
C LEU A 428 -6.74 -12.94 -24.21
N GLY A 429 -7.34 -12.72 -23.06
CA GLY A 429 -7.76 -11.40 -22.57
C GLY A 429 -6.83 -10.85 -21.50
N ILE A 430 -6.83 -9.55 -21.38
CA ILE A 430 -6.14 -8.86 -20.31
C ILE A 430 -7.08 -8.81 -19.13
N LEU A 431 -6.55 -9.08 -17.93
CA LEU A 431 -7.31 -8.88 -16.71
C LEU A 431 -7.72 -7.39 -16.60
N PRO A 432 -8.98 -7.07 -16.25
CA PRO A 432 -9.44 -5.71 -16.10
C PRO A 432 -8.53 -4.92 -15.14
N SER A 433 -8.27 -3.66 -15.48
CA SER A 433 -7.45 -2.75 -14.68
C SER A 433 -7.99 -2.52 -13.25
N GLU A 434 -9.24 -2.84 -12.98
CA GLU A 434 -9.88 -2.81 -11.65
C GLU A 434 -9.26 -3.80 -10.65
N LEU A 435 -8.61 -4.86 -11.14
CA LEU A 435 -7.81 -5.76 -10.29
C LEU A 435 -6.42 -5.17 -9.97
N PHE A 436 -6.09 -3.99 -10.49
CA PHE A 436 -4.79 -3.33 -10.34
C PHE A 436 -4.85 -2.06 -9.47
N THR A 437 -6.02 -1.70 -8.94
CA THR A 437 -6.22 -0.67 -7.92
C THR A 437 -6.25 -1.29 -6.53
#